data_45ecf8e76a43c987711ace6f8f89f904
#
_entry.id   45ecf8e76a43c987711ace6f8f89f904
#
_cell.length_a   1.000
_cell.length_b   1.000
_cell.length_c   1.000
_cell.angle_alpha   90.00
_cell.angle_beta   90.00
_cell.angle_gamma   90.00
#
_symmetry.space_group_name_H-M   'P 1'
#
loop_
_entity.id
_entity.type
_entity.pdbx_description
1 polymer ?
#
loop_
_entity_poly.entity_id
_entity_poly.type
_entity_poly.pdbx_seq_one_letter_code
_entity_poly.pdbx_strand_id
1 'polypeptide(L)'
;MPKSLAALAAEGQLDPGWAEALDPVAPLVAELGDRLRAETAAGRGYLPAGANVLRAFSRPLADVKVLIVGQDPYPTPGHPIGLSFAVDREVRPLPRSLGNIYRELESDLGIPPAAHGDLSSWSDQGV
;
A
#
# COMPACT_ATOMS: atom_id res chain seq x y z
N MET A 1 -9.57 14.65 16.00
CA MET A 1 -8.67 13.84 16.86
C MET A 1 -8.09 12.71 16.03
N PRO A 2 -6.77 12.52 16.06
CA PRO A 2 -6.16 11.39 15.37
C PRO A 2 -6.61 10.07 16.03
N LYS A 3 -6.88 9.05 15.22
CA LYS A 3 -7.20 7.72 15.73
C LYS A 3 -5.93 7.03 16.22
N SER A 4 -6.04 6.30 17.33
CA SER A 4 -4.94 5.46 17.80
C SER A 4 -4.74 4.25 16.87
N LEU A 5 -3.56 3.63 16.93
CA LEU A 5 -3.30 2.39 16.18
C LEU A 5 -4.27 1.28 16.56
N ALA A 6 -4.61 1.19 17.87
CA ALA A 6 -5.60 0.22 18.35
C ALA A 6 -7.00 0.48 17.76
N ALA A 7 -7.41 1.75 17.65
CA ALA A 7 -8.68 2.09 17.02
C ALA A 7 -8.70 1.75 15.53
N LEU A 8 -7.60 2.02 14.83
CA LEU A 8 -7.44 1.66 13.41
C LEU A 8 -7.48 0.14 13.21
N ALA A 9 -6.87 -0.62 14.11
CA ALA A 9 -6.95 -2.08 14.10
C ALA A 9 -8.38 -2.59 14.35
N ALA A 10 -9.06 -2.01 15.32
CA ALA A 10 -10.46 -2.36 15.62
C ALA A 10 -11.41 -2.09 14.43
N GLU A 11 -11.09 -1.09 13.61
CA GLU A 11 -11.82 -0.77 12.38
C GLU A 11 -11.40 -1.62 11.17
N GLY A 12 -10.44 -2.53 11.34
CA GLY A 12 -9.94 -3.39 10.26
C GLY A 12 -9.01 -2.70 9.27
N GLN A 13 -8.49 -1.51 9.59
CA GLN A 13 -7.57 -0.79 8.70
C GLN A 13 -6.13 -1.28 8.78
N LEU A 14 -5.75 -1.92 9.87
CA LEU A 14 -4.48 -2.64 10.01
C LEU A 14 -4.64 -3.85 10.92
N ASP A 15 -3.77 -4.82 10.74
CA ASP A 15 -3.76 -6.01 11.60
C ASP A 15 -3.27 -5.67 13.01
N PRO A 16 -3.83 -6.30 14.07
CA PRO A 16 -3.41 -6.06 15.46
C PRO A 16 -1.90 -6.26 15.70
N GLY A 17 -1.27 -7.22 15.04
CA GLY A 17 0.18 -7.45 15.16
C GLY A 17 0.99 -6.26 14.62
N TRP A 18 0.52 -5.60 13.57
CA TRP A 18 1.11 -4.37 13.09
C TRP A 18 0.86 -3.19 14.03
N ALA A 19 -0.32 -3.11 14.65
CA ALA A 19 -0.61 -2.06 15.63
C ALA A 19 0.37 -2.12 16.80
N GLU A 20 0.69 -3.31 17.28
CA GLU A 20 1.69 -3.52 18.33
C GLU A 20 3.10 -3.16 17.84
N ALA A 21 3.51 -3.66 16.69
CA ALA A 21 4.85 -3.40 16.14
C ALA A 21 5.10 -1.92 15.83
N LEU A 22 4.07 -1.17 15.45
CA LEU A 22 4.15 0.26 15.12
C LEU A 22 3.99 1.17 16.34
N ASP A 23 3.71 0.65 17.52
CA ASP A 23 3.50 1.45 18.73
C ASP A 23 4.63 2.46 19.00
N PRO A 24 5.92 2.12 18.85
CA PRO A 24 7.01 3.07 19.04
C PRO A 24 6.96 4.30 18.10
N VAL A 25 6.29 4.19 16.98
CA VAL A 25 6.12 5.28 15.99
C VAL A 25 4.68 5.79 15.90
N ALA A 26 3.83 5.41 16.85
CA ALA A 26 2.43 5.85 16.89
C ALA A 26 2.27 7.39 16.81
N PRO A 27 3.10 8.21 17.49
CA PRO A 27 3.01 9.66 17.35
C PRO A 27 3.25 10.15 15.93
N LEU A 28 4.20 9.55 15.21
CA LEU A 28 4.47 9.87 13.82
C LEU A 28 3.30 9.50 12.90
N VAL A 29 2.69 8.33 13.12
CA VAL A 29 1.50 7.92 12.37
C VAL A 29 0.35 8.90 12.58
N ALA A 30 0.14 9.35 13.82
CA ALA A 30 -0.86 10.35 14.14
C ALA A 30 -0.61 11.68 13.44
N GLU A 31 0.63 12.18 13.46
CA GLU A 31 1.05 13.40 12.77
C GLU A 31 0.80 13.32 11.25
N LEU A 32 1.16 12.20 10.63
CA LEU A 32 0.92 11.97 9.21
C LEU A 32 -0.58 11.99 8.89
N GLY A 33 -1.39 11.39 9.74
CA GLY A 33 -2.85 11.44 9.61
C GLY A 33 -3.40 12.89 9.69
N ASP A 34 -2.87 13.69 10.62
CA ASP A 34 -3.26 15.11 10.73
C ASP A 34 -2.86 15.90 9.48
N ARG A 35 -1.69 15.65 8.92
CA ARG A 35 -1.25 16.24 7.64
C ARG A 35 -2.21 15.91 6.51
N LEU A 36 -2.58 14.65 6.35
CA LEU A 36 -3.48 14.23 5.27
C LEU A 36 -4.88 14.90 5.43
N ARG A 37 -5.36 15.02 6.64
CA ARG A 37 -6.62 15.74 6.92
C ARG A 37 -6.50 17.23 6.58
N ALA A 38 -5.38 17.85 6.90
CA ALA A 38 -5.12 19.26 6.58
C ALA A 38 -5.06 19.48 5.06
N GLU A 39 -4.42 18.59 4.31
CA GLU A 39 -4.39 18.64 2.84
C GLU A 39 -5.80 18.57 2.26
N THR A 40 -6.61 17.65 2.76
CA THR A 40 -8.01 17.52 2.34
C THR A 40 -8.82 18.78 2.65
N ALA A 41 -8.68 19.32 3.87
CA ALA A 41 -9.38 20.55 4.28
C ALA A 41 -8.96 21.76 3.44
N ALA A 42 -7.73 21.79 2.94
CA ALA A 42 -7.22 22.85 2.08
C ALA A 42 -7.58 22.65 0.59
N GLY A 43 -8.39 21.64 0.28
CA GLY A 43 -8.78 21.34 -1.11
C GLY A 43 -7.68 20.66 -1.93
N ARG A 44 -6.59 20.25 -1.32
CA ARG A 44 -5.53 19.47 -1.96
C ARG A 44 -5.79 17.98 -1.71
N GLY A 45 -5.65 17.18 -2.75
CA GLY A 45 -5.76 15.74 -2.64
C GLY A 45 -4.43 15.09 -2.27
N TYR A 46 -4.50 13.80 -1.97
CA TYR A 46 -3.33 12.95 -1.80
C TYR A 46 -3.61 11.55 -2.36
N LEU A 47 -2.56 10.78 -2.60
CA LEU A 47 -2.64 9.41 -3.09
C LEU A 47 -1.79 8.49 -2.22
N PRO A 48 -2.20 7.23 -2.07
CA PRO A 48 -3.44 6.63 -2.56
C PRO A 48 -4.68 7.18 -1.85
N ALA A 49 -5.87 6.73 -2.26
CA ALA A 49 -7.11 7.05 -1.53
C ALA A 49 -7.00 6.67 -0.06
N GLY A 50 -7.67 7.41 0.83
CA GLY A 50 -7.52 7.26 2.28
C GLY A 50 -7.68 5.83 2.80
N ALA A 51 -8.61 5.06 2.21
CA ALA A 51 -8.80 3.65 2.55
C ALA A 51 -7.57 2.76 2.23
N ASN A 52 -6.68 3.20 1.36
CA ASN A 52 -5.52 2.44 0.92
C ASN A 52 -4.20 2.90 1.55
N VAL A 53 -4.19 3.98 2.35
CA VAL A 53 -2.95 4.52 2.94
C VAL A 53 -2.25 3.49 3.83
N LEU A 54 -3.01 2.73 4.62
CA LEU A 54 -2.48 1.71 5.52
C LEU A 54 -2.67 0.28 5.01
N ARG A 55 -3.04 0.11 3.75
CA ARG A 55 -3.38 -1.20 3.19
C ARG A 55 -2.26 -2.23 3.33
N ALA A 56 -1.00 -1.83 3.19
CA ALA A 56 0.15 -2.73 3.33
C ALA A 56 0.24 -3.39 4.72
N PHE A 57 -0.40 -2.81 5.73
CA PHE A 57 -0.44 -3.31 7.10
C PHE A 57 -1.71 -4.11 7.42
N SER A 58 -2.51 -4.45 6.43
CA SER A 58 -3.77 -5.18 6.62
C SER A 58 -3.56 -6.69 6.78
N ARG A 59 -2.45 -7.23 6.28
CA ARG A 59 -2.09 -8.63 6.47
C ARG A 59 -1.32 -8.84 7.77
N PRO A 60 -1.47 -10.01 8.44
CA PRO A 60 -0.75 -10.27 9.68
C PRO A 60 0.77 -10.10 9.53
N LEU A 61 1.38 -9.37 10.45
CA LEU A 61 2.84 -9.21 10.45
C LEU A 61 3.57 -10.55 10.44
N ALA A 62 3.03 -11.55 11.16
CA ALA A 62 3.61 -12.88 11.22
C ALA A 62 3.65 -13.62 9.85
N ASP A 63 2.79 -13.23 8.92
CA ASP A 63 2.70 -13.84 7.59
C ASP A 63 3.61 -13.15 6.55
N VAL A 64 4.21 -12.01 6.90
CA VAL A 64 5.08 -11.26 5.99
C VAL A 64 6.38 -12.03 5.77
N LYS A 65 6.69 -12.30 4.51
CA LYS A 65 7.91 -13.00 4.06
C LYS A 65 8.88 -12.09 3.35
N VAL A 66 8.37 -11.07 2.64
CA VAL A 66 9.16 -10.14 1.82
C VAL A 66 8.61 -8.75 2.02
N LEU A 67 9.50 -7.79 2.25
CA LEU A 67 9.19 -6.36 2.29
C LEU A 67 9.71 -5.69 1.03
N ILE A 68 8.82 -5.07 0.28
CA ILE A 68 9.18 -4.22 -0.86
C ILE A 68 8.93 -2.76 -0.48
N VAL A 69 9.98 -1.96 -0.52
CA VAL A 69 9.91 -0.51 -0.22
C VAL A 69 9.95 0.25 -1.54
N GLY A 70 8.90 1.00 -1.82
CA GLY A 70 8.85 1.94 -2.95
C GLY A 70 9.19 3.35 -2.52
N GLN A 71 9.30 4.26 -3.49
CA GLN A 71 9.60 5.67 -3.25
C GLN A 71 8.30 6.45 -3.01
N ASP A 72 7.43 6.53 -4.01
CA ASP A 72 6.20 7.32 -4.01
C ASP A 72 5.04 6.51 -4.60
N PRO A 73 3.79 6.81 -4.18
CA PRO A 73 2.62 6.32 -4.92
C PRO A 73 2.62 6.85 -6.35
N TYR A 74 2.03 6.12 -7.27
CA TYR A 74 1.78 6.63 -8.62
C TYR A 74 0.94 7.92 -8.55
N PRO A 75 1.28 8.94 -9.37
CA PRO A 75 0.69 10.27 -9.23
C PRO A 75 -0.69 10.45 -9.87
N THR A 76 -1.19 9.44 -10.56
CA THR A 76 -2.49 9.52 -11.24
C THR A 76 -3.61 9.05 -10.31
N PRO A 77 -4.66 9.87 -10.09
CA PRO A 77 -5.81 9.45 -9.28
C PRO A 77 -6.41 8.13 -9.78
N GLY A 78 -6.72 7.24 -8.84
CA GLY A 78 -7.25 5.92 -9.13
C GLY A 78 -6.20 4.85 -9.52
N HIS A 79 -4.94 5.23 -9.74
CA HIS A 79 -3.89 4.27 -10.08
C HIS A 79 -3.29 3.57 -8.87
N PRO A 80 -2.76 4.26 -7.82
CA PRO A 80 -2.14 3.57 -6.70
C PRO A 80 -3.20 2.92 -5.79
N ILE A 81 -2.88 1.74 -5.31
CA ILE A 81 -3.79 0.95 -4.47
C ILE A 81 -3.22 0.65 -3.07
N GLY A 82 -2.12 1.29 -2.68
CA GLY A 82 -1.52 1.14 -1.35
C GLY A 82 -0.52 0.01 -1.21
N LEU A 83 -0.10 -0.60 -2.31
CA LEU A 83 0.94 -1.62 -2.38
C LEU A 83 2.02 -1.16 -3.37
N SER A 84 3.29 -1.32 -3.01
CA SER A 84 4.41 -0.90 -3.85
C SER A 84 4.33 -1.50 -5.25
N PHE A 85 4.50 -0.66 -6.26
CA PHE A 85 4.43 -0.97 -7.70
C PHE A 85 3.06 -1.42 -8.22
N ALA A 86 2.12 -1.73 -7.36
CA ALA A 86 0.78 -2.14 -7.76
C ALA A 86 -0.06 -0.95 -8.23
N VAL A 87 -0.93 -1.23 -9.18
CA VAL A 87 -1.97 -0.30 -9.65
C VAL A 87 -3.33 -0.98 -9.62
N ASP A 88 -4.37 -0.17 -9.71
CA ASP A 88 -5.72 -0.67 -9.91
C ASP A 88 -5.78 -1.61 -11.12
N ARG A 89 -6.60 -2.64 -11.02
CA ARG A 89 -6.72 -3.71 -12.02
C ARG A 89 -7.07 -3.20 -13.42
N GLU A 90 -7.80 -2.10 -13.51
CA GLU A 90 -8.24 -1.52 -14.78
C GLU A 90 -7.21 -0.59 -15.44
N VAL A 91 -6.09 -0.31 -14.79
CA VAL A 91 -5.08 0.62 -15.31
C VAL A 91 -4.38 0.05 -16.54
N ARG A 92 -4.42 0.81 -17.63
CA ARG A 92 -3.74 0.52 -18.90
C ARG A 92 -3.20 1.81 -19.51
N PRO A 93 -1.99 1.83 -20.06
CA PRO A 93 -0.99 0.76 -20.01
C PRO A 93 -0.43 0.56 -18.59
N LEU A 94 0.24 -0.56 -18.35
CA LEU A 94 0.90 -0.82 -17.07
C LEU A 94 2.05 0.16 -16.85
N PRO A 95 2.32 0.57 -15.60
CA PRO A 95 3.48 1.39 -15.29
C PRO A 95 4.78 0.73 -15.76
N ARG A 96 5.71 1.55 -16.23
CA ARG A 96 6.98 1.06 -16.80
C ARG A 96 7.77 0.21 -15.80
N SER A 97 7.83 0.64 -14.53
CA SER A 97 8.54 -0.10 -13.48
C SER A 97 7.94 -1.48 -13.28
N LEU A 98 6.61 -1.59 -13.23
CA LEU A 98 5.93 -2.86 -13.09
C LEU A 98 6.14 -3.76 -14.33
N GLY A 99 6.11 -3.18 -15.51
CA GLY A 99 6.43 -3.89 -16.75
C GLY A 99 7.84 -4.49 -16.72
N ASN A 100 8.81 -3.77 -16.17
CA ASN A 100 10.17 -4.28 -15.98
C ASN A 100 10.21 -5.45 -14.99
N ILE A 101 9.47 -5.37 -13.89
CA ILE A 101 9.36 -6.47 -12.91
C ILE A 101 8.76 -7.71 -13.57
N TYR A 102 7.69 -7.57 -14.34
CA TYR A 102 7.06 -8.68 -15.04
C TYR A 102 7.98 -9.31 -16.08
N ARG A 103 8.76 -8.50 -16.79
CA ARG A 103 9.76 -8.99 -17.75
C ARG A 103 10.85 -9.80 -17.05
N GLU A 104 11.30 -9.35 -15.89
CA GLU A 104 12.29 -10.09 -15.10
C GLU A 104 11.75 -11.41 -14.57
N LEU A 105 10.52 -11.43 -14.09
CA LEU A 105 9.86 -12.67 -13.65
C LEU A 105 9.75 -13.70 -14.79
N GLU A 106 9.44 -13.24 -16.00
CA GLU A 106 9.39 -14.10 -17.17
C GLU A 106 10.77 -14.62 -17.54
N SER A 107 11.77 -13.75 -17.60
CA SER A 107 13.15 -14.10 -17.95
C SER A 107 13.81 -15.03 -16.96
N ASP A 108 13.61 -14.80 -15.65
CA ASP A 108 14.27 -15.56 -14.60
C ASP A 108 13.51 -16.86 -14.26
N LEU A 109 12.20 -16.79 -14.14
CA LEU A 109 11.37 -17.88 -13.59
C LEU A 109 10.41 -18.49 -14.63
N GLY A 110 10.35 -17.95 -15.84
CA GLY A 110 9.39 -18.39 -16.85
C GLY A 110 7.93 -18.08 -16.52
N ILE A 111 7.69 -17.11 -15.61
CA ILE A 111 6.34 -16.71 -15.23
C ILE A 111 5.80 -15.70 -16.25
N PRO A 112 4.72 -16.02 -16.99
CA PRO A 112 4.16 -15.10 -17.97
C PRO A 112 3.68 -13.80 -17.31
N PRO A 113 3.81 -12.64 -17.97
CA PRO A 113 3.28 -11.39 -17.46
C PRO A 113 1.78 -11.48 -17.20
N ALA A 114 1.34 -10.98 -16.04
CA ALA A 114 -0.08 -10.85 -15.76
C ALA A 114 -0.70 -9.79 -16.69
N ALA A 115 -1.99 -9.94 -16.97
CA ALA A 115 -2.72 -9.00 -17.82
C ALA A 115 -3.07 -7.68 -17.11
N HIS A 116 -2.85 -7.59 -15.80
CA HIS A 116 -3.15 -6.43 -14.96
C HIS A 116 -2.01 -6.16 -13.97
N GLY A 117 -2.04 -4.99 -13.33
CA GLY A 117 -1.04 -4.56 -12.36
C GLY A 117 -1.49 -4.60 -10.90
N ASP A 118 -2.59 -5.28 -10.59
CA ASP A 118 -3.03 -5.47 -9.21
C ASP A 118 -2.22 -6.60 -8.56
N LEU A 119 -1.38 -6.24 -7.59
CA LEU A 119 -0.50 -7.17 -6.88
C LEU A 119 -1.10 -7.66 -5.55
N SER A 120 -2.41 -7.55 -5.35
CA SER A 120 -3.08 -8.03 -4.13
C SER A 120 -2.79 -9.50 -3.86
N SER A 121 -2.68 -10.33 -4.90
CA SER A 121 -2.33 -11.75 -4.74
C SER A 121 -0.92 -11.96 -4.19
N TRP A 122 0.00 -11.05 -4.41
CA TRP A 122 1.33 -11.09 -3.80
C TRP A 122 1.23 -10.80 -2.30
N SER A 123 0.47 -9.78 -1.93
CA SER A 123 0.18 -9.46 -0.53
C SER A 123 -0.45 -10.65 0.20
N ASP A 124 -1.37 -11.35 -0.45
CA ASP A 124 -1.99 -12.56 0.10
C ASP A 124 -1.00 -13.69 0.37
N GLN A 125 0.15 -13.67 -0.28
CA GLN A 125 1.23 -14.65 -0.15
C GLN A 125 2.37 -14.20 0.76
N GLY A 126 2.28 -13.02 1.37
CA GLY A 126 3.28 -12.52 2.32
C GLY A 126 4.29 -11.52 1.73
N VAL A 127 4.01 -10.92 0.59
CA VAL A 127 4.84 -9.85 0.01
C VAL A 127 4.29 -8.50 0.39
#